data_896a9922f8f173814b16a2739214137c
#
_entry.id   896a9922f8f173814b16a2739214137c
#
_cell.length_a   1.000
_cell.length_b   1.000
_cell.length_c   1.000
_cell.angle_alpha   90.00
_cell.angle_beta   90.00
_cell.angle_gamma   90.00
#
_symmetry.space_group_name_H-M   'P 1'
#
loop_
_entity.id
_entity.type
_entity.pdbx_description
1 polymer ?
#
loop_
_entity_poly.entity_id
_entity_poly.type
_entity_poly.pdbx_seq_one_letter_code
_entity_poly.pdbx_strand_id
1 'polypeptide(L)'
;EGKHGFGPITQFDASAYKCKLVGEVKNFVAKDYIDPKSARRMARFTQFAVKATQEAMADSGLDMTKEDAYRVGTCIGSGVGSLQELENAYGTILTKGPLRVSPFVVPMMISNIAAGNVAIQFGLKGKSIDVVTACASGTNSIGEAFRTIQYGDADVMVAGGCEAAVTPIGISTFDSLTALTSSTDPDRCSIPFDKDRSGFVLGEGAGIVILEELEHAKARGAKIYAELSGYGCSSDAHHITAPEESGEGPAVAMTNAVKDAGLPLDAVQYINAHGTST
;
A
#
# COMPACT_ATOMS: atom_id res chain seq x y z
N GLU A 1 -13.57 16.89 4.49
CA GLU A 1 -14.76 17.47 3.83
C GLU A 1 -15.82 16.41 3.46
N GLY A 2 -15.58 15.10 3.73
CA GLY A 2 -16.50 14.00 3.40
C GLY A 2 -16.69 13.75 1.90
N LYS A 3 -15.75 14.16 1.06
CA LYS A 3 -15.79 13.95 -0.39
C LYS A 3 -14.97 12.71 -0.75
N HIS A 4 -15.52 11.86 -1.63
CA HIS A 4 -14.80 10.73 -2.21
C HIS A 4 -14.08 11.11 -3.52
N GLY A 5 -13.13 10.27 -3.96
CA GLY A 5 -12.40 10.42 -5.21
C GLY A 5 -12.85 9.48 -6.34
N PHE A 6 -13.95 8.75 -6.15
CA PHE A 6 -14.43 7.78 -7.12
C PHE A 6 -14.91 8.43 -8.41
N GLY A 7 -14.73 7.74 -9.52
CA GLY A 7 -15.15 8.21 -10.82
C GLY A 7 -14.96 7.14 -11.91
N PRO A 8 -15.35 7.48 -13.15
CA PRO A 8 -15.14 6.60 -14.29
C PRO A 8 -13.67 6.26 -14.50
N ILE A 9 -13.39 5.06 -15.01
CA ILE A 9 -12.05 4.66 -15.46
C ILE A 9 -11.62 5.58 -16.61
N THR A 10 -10.44 6.20 -16.48
CA THR A 10 -9.89 7.09 -17.51
C THR A 10 -8.58 6.60 -18.11
N GLN A 11 -7.93 5.60 -17.51
CA GLN A 11 -6.63 5.10 -17.94
C GLN A 11 -6.68 4.22 -19.18
N PHE A 12 -7.86 3.65 -19.51
CA PHE A 12 -8.08 2.84 -20.70
C PHE A 12 -9.57 2.82 -21.09
N ASP A 13 -9.91 2.31 -22.28
CA ASP A 13 -11.30 2.13 -22.70
C ASP A 13 -11.97 0.99 -21.91
N ALA A 14 -12.82 1.37 -20.97
CA ALA A 14 -13.56 0.45 -20.11
C ALA A 14 -14.97 0.12 -20.63
N SER A 15 -15.32 0.42 -21.89
CA SER A 15 -16.67 0.23 -22.43
C SER A 15 -17.14 -1.23 -22.34
N ALA A 16 -16.24 -2.19 -22.53
CA ALA A 16 -16.51 -3.63 -22.48
C ALA A 16 -16.50 -4.25 -21.07
N TYR A 17 -16.04 -3.52 -20.04
CA TYR A 17 -15.91 -4.03 -18.66
C TYR A 17 -17.22 -3.86 -17.89
N LYS A 18 -17.48 -4.72 -16.91
CA LYS A 18 -18.64 -4.58 -16.00
C LYS A 18 -18.42 -3.41 -15.03
N CYS A 19 -17.28 -3.42 -14.33
CA CYS A 19 -16.91 -2.32 -13.43
C CYS A 19 -16.61 -1.06 -14.24
N LYS A 20 -17.22 0.06 -13.85
CA LYS A 20 -17.05 1.37 -14.50
C LYS A 20 -16.39 2.40 -13.60
N LEU A 21 -16.41 2.19 -12.29
CA LEU A 21 -15.98 3.15 -11.29
C LEU A 21 -14.75 2.65 -10.54
N VAL A 22 -13.79 3.56 -10.36
CA VAL A 22 -12.51 3.31 -9.68
C VAL A 22 -12.10 4.53 -8.86
N GLY A 23 -11.09 4.36 -8.00
CA GLY A 23 -10.43 5.43 -7.26
C GLY A 23 -9.06 5.74 -7.89
N GLU A 24 -9.02 6.46 -9.00
CA GLU A 24 -7.75 6.88 -9.64
C GLU A 24 -7.11 8.07 -8.92
N VAL A 25 -5.79 8.08 -8.81
CA VAL A 25 -5.02 9.27 -8.42
C VAL A 25 -4.98 10.23 -9.61
N LYS A 26 -5.75 11.32 -9.50
CA LYS A 26 -5.89 12.33 -10.55
C LYS A 26 -4.78 13.37 -10.48
N ASN A 27 -4.41 13.93 -11.63
CA ASN A 27 -3.45 15.03 -11.75
C ASN A 27 -2.04 14.72 -11.21
N PHE A 28 -1.66 13.44 -11.12
CA PHE A 28 -0.33 13.04 -10.72
C PHE A 28 0.62 13.01 -11.91
N VAL A 29 1.63 13.86 -11.88
CA VAL A 29 2.67 13.95 -12.90
C VAL A 29 4.02 13.68 -12.23
N ALA A 30 4.53 12.45 -12.38
CA ALA A 30 5.71 11.97 -11.64
C ALA A 30 6.94 12.90 -11.78
N LYS A 31 7.18 13.50 -12.97
CA LYS A 31 8.32 14.41 -13.23
C LYS A 31 8.30 15.70 -12.38
N ASP A 32 7.16 16.05 -11.78
CA ASP A 32 7.06 17.22 -10.92
C ASP A 32 7.59 16.96 -9.51
N TYR A 33 7.84 15.69 -9.18
CA TYR A 33 8.26 15.21 -7.86
C TYR A 33 9.53 14.35 -7.89
N ILE A 34 9.81 13.69 -9.01
CA ILE A 34 10.89 12.72 -9.17
C ILE A 34 11.72 13.13 -10.40
N ASP A 35 13.06 13.00 -10.31
CA ASP A 35 13.91 13.20 -11.48
C ASP A 35 13.37 12.45 -12.71
N PRO A 36 13.21 13.13 -13.86
CA PRO A 36 12.57 12.53 -15.04
C PRO A 36 13.22 11.24 -15.55
N LYS A 37 14.53 11.05 -15.37
CA LYS A 37 15.24 9.84 -15.76
C LYS A 37 14.92 8.69 -14.82
N SER A 38 14.84 8.98 -13.53
CA SER A 38 14.44 8.03 -12.48
C SER A 38 12.98 7.65 -12.61
N ALA A 39 12.08 8.63 -12.80
CA ALA A 39 10.64 8.39 -12.96
C ALA A 39 10.30 7.43 -14.10
N ARG A 40 11.04 7.50 -15.23
CA ARG A 40 10.86 6.58 -16.36
C ARG A 40 11.27 5.14 -16.09
N ARG A 41 11.96 4.88 -14.97
CA ARG A 41 12.39 3.55 -14.51
C ARG A 41 11.62 3.07 -13.29
N MET A 42 10.54 3.75 -12.96
CA MET A 42 9.63 3.42 -11.86
C MET A 42 8.23 3.20 -12.39
N ALA A 43 7.61 2.09 -12.03
CA ALA A 43 6.19 1.91 -12.27
C ALA A 43 5.35 2.85 -11.39
N ARG A 44 4.09 3.05 -11.74
CA ARG A 44 3.19 4.03 -11.12
C ARG A 44 3.05 3.85 -9.60
N PHE A 45 2.92 2.61 -9.10
CA PHE A 45 2.84 2.35 -7.66
C PHE A 45 4.11 2.79 -6.90
N THR A 46 5.29 2.58 -7.51
CA THR A 46 6.57 3.05 -6.97
C THR A 46 6.66 4.57 -6.95
N GLN A 47 6.17 5.24 -8.00
CA GLN A 47 6.14 6.71 -8.06
C GLN A 47 5.25 7.28 -6.94
N PHE A 48 4.12 6.65 -6.63
CA PHE A 48 3.28 7.01 -5.50
C PHE A 48 3.99 6.83 -4.17
N ALA A 49 4.67 5.68 -3.97
CA ALA A 49 5.43 5.42 -2.75
C ALA A 49 6.52 6.47 -2.51
N VAL A 50 7.28 6.84 -3.56
CA VAL A 50 8.31 7.89 -3.47
C VAL A 50 7.70 9.23 -3.10
N LYS A 51 6.58 9.62 -3.74
CA LYS A 51 5.92 10.91 -3.45
C LYS A 51 5.34 10.96 -2.03
N ALA A 52 4.65 9.90 -1.61
CA ALA A 52 4.14 9.81 -0.24
C ALA A 52 5.26 9.82 0.79
N THR A 53 6.40 9.18 0.49
CA THR A 53 7.58 9.24 1.35
C THR A 53 8.19 10.64 1.42
N GLN A 54 8.24 11.40 0.32
CA GLN A 54 8.67 12.81 0.34
C GLN A 54 7.84 13.64 1.33
N GLU A 55 6.53 13.44 1.31
CA GLU A 55 5.61 14.12 2.23
C GLU A 55 5.84 13.68 3.68
N ALA A 56 5.95 12.37 3.93
CA ALA A 56 6.18 11.83 5.27
C ALA A 56 7.53 12.27 5.85
N MET A 57 8.61 12.27 5.06
CA MET A 57 9.93 12.75 5.47
C MET A 57 9.91 14.24 5.78
N ALA A 58 9.25 15.05 4.96
CA ALA A 58 9.12 16.48 5.20
C ALA A 58 8.31 16.78 6.48
N ASP A 59 7.20 16.06 6.70
CA ASP A 59 6.35 16.25 7.87
C ASP A 59 7.02 15.77 9.17
N SER A 60 7.78 14.67 9.11
CA SER A 60 8.53 14.15 10.26
C SER A 60 9.70 15.04 10.69
N GLY A 61 10.21 15.88 9.78
CA GLY A 61 11.41 16.68 10.01
C GLY A 61 12.69 15.85 10.21
N LEU A 62 12.69 14.57 9.78
CA LEU A 62 13.87 13.70 9.87
C LEU A 62 14.97 14.20 8.92
N ASP A 63 16.14 14.45 9.48
CA ASP A 63 17.31 14.97 8.75
C ASP A 63 18.36 13.85 8.60
N MET A 64 18.37 13.20 7.44
CA MET A 64 19.26 12.08 7.14
C MET A 64 20.77 12.42 7.22
N THR A 65 21.13 13.70 7.28
CA THR A 65 22.53 14.10 7.48
C THR A 65 23.00 13.93 8.94
N LYS A 66 22.05 13.75 9.85
CA LYS A 66 22.29 13.56 11.29
C LYS A 66 22.05 12.13 11.74
N GLU A 67 21.50 11.29 10.86
CA GLU A 67 21.12 9.92 11.18
C GLU A 67 22.22 8.93 10.74
N ASP A 68 22.32 7.82 11.47
CA ASP A 68 23.02 6.65 10.94
C ASP A 68 22.15 5.99 9.86
N ALA A 69 22.52 6.14 8.60
CA ALA A 69 21.77 5.61 7.47
C ALA A 69 21.52 4.09 7.57
N TYR A 70 22.38 3.33 8.27
CA TYR A 70 22.21 1.89 8.48
C TYR A 70 21.18 1.56 9.56
N ARG A 71 20.74 2.56 10.33
CA ARG A 71 19.70 2.46 11.35
C ARG A 71 18.33 2.96 10.84
N VAL A 72 18.26 3.43 9.58
CA VAL A 72 17.02 3.89 8.95
C VAL A 72 16.66 2.95 7.80
N GLY A 73 15.53 2.26 7.92
CA GLY A 73 15.11 1.24 6.96
C GLY A 73 13.77 1.55 6.28
N THR A 74 13.33 0.63 5.42
CA THR A 74 12.05 0.68 4.72
C THR A 74 11.30 -0.63 4.83
N CYS A 75 9.97 -0.56 5.00
CA CYS A 75 9.06 -1.70 4.87
C CYS A 75 7.78 -1.22 4.17
N ILE A 76 7.70 -1.41 2.86
CA ILE A 76 6.60 -0.89 2.04
C ILE A 76 5.99 -2.02 1.23
N GLY A 77 4.72 -2.34 1.52
CA GLY A 77 4.00 -3.44 0.90
C GLY A 77 3.28 -3.05 -0.40
N SER A 78 3.20 -3.99 -1.32
CA SER A 78 2.33 -3.94 -2.50
C SER A 78 1.75 -5.32 -2.74
N GLY A 79 0.45 -5.40 -3.03
CA GLY A 79 -0.25 -6.68 -3.23
C GLY A 79 0.17 -7.40 -4.51
N VAL A 80 0.44 -6.66 -5.59
CA VAL A 80 0.69 -7.24 -6.92
C VAL A 80 1.86 -6.61 -7.67
N GLY A 81 2.48 -5.56 -7.16
CA GLY A 81 3.48 -4.80 -7.90
C GLY A 81 2.86 -4.11 -9.13
N SER A 82 3.53 -4.14 -10.29
CA SER A 82 3.01 -3.48 -11.49
C SER A 82 2.41 -4.44 -12.51
N LEU A 83 1.08 -4.55 -12.52
CA LEU A 83 0.35 -5.22 -13.59
C LEU A 83 0.53 -4.49 -14.94
N GLN A 84 0.60 -3.16 -14.95
CA GLN A 84 0.79 -2.36 -16.17
C GLN A 84 2.09 -2.70 -16.90
N GLU A 85 3.20 -2.89 -16.17
CA GLU A 85 4.48 -3.27 -16.79
C GLU A 85 4.43 -4.69 -17.36
N LEU A 86 3.69 -5.61 -16.71
CA LEU A 86 3.46 -6.95 -17.22
C LEU A 86 2.62 -6.93 -18.52
N GLU A 87 1.54 -6.15 -18.56
CA GLU A 87 0.70 -5.95 -19.75
C GLU A 87 1.53 -5.39 -20.91
N ASN A 88 2.31 -4.33 -20.66
CA ASN A 88 3.15 -3.67 -21.65
C ASN A 88 4.23 -4.64 -22.21
N ALA A 89 4.85 -5.44 -21.34
CA ALA A 89 5.84 -6.44 -21.75
C ALA A 89 5.21 -7.52 -22.61
N TYR A 90 4.06 -8.06 -22.20
CA TYR A 90 3.35 -9.10 -22.96
C TYR A 90 2.85 -8.56 -24.30
N GLY A 91 2.27 -7.37 -24.35
CA GLY A 91 1.90 -6.69 -25.58
C GLY A 91 3.08 -6.49 -26.53
N THR A 92 4.26 -6.19 -26.00
CA THR A 92 5.51 -6.09 -26.79
C THR A 92 5.91 -7.44 -27.37
N ILE A 93 5.80 -8.53 -26.60
CA ILE A 93 6.08 -9.89 -27.10
C ILE A 93 5.19 -10.22 -28.29
N LEU A 94 3.89 -9.96 -28.17
CA LEU A 94 2.91 -10.29 -29.21
C LEU A 94 3.09 -9.46 -30.48
N THR A 95 3.48 -8.20 -30.37
CA THR A 95 3.51 -7.26 -31.51
C THR A 95 4.90 -7.08 -32.12
N LYS A 96 5.97 -7.23 -31.34
CA LYS A 96 7.36 -6.93 -31.75
C LYS A 96 8.33 -8.09 -31.50
N GLY A 97 7.89 -9.15 -30.84
CA GLY A 97 8.69 -10.32 -30.47
C GLY A 97 9.46 -10.19 -29.15
N PRO A 98 9.91 -11.33 -28.58
CA PRO A 98 10.43 -11.40 -27.22
C PRO A 98 11.76 -10.62 -27.02
N LEU A 99 12.56 -10.43 -28.06
CA LEU A 99 13.83 -9.71 -27.98
C LEU A 99 13.65 -8.18 -27.90
N ARG A 100 12.42 -7.68 -27.92
CA ARG A 100 12.10 -6.25 -27.83
C ARG A 100 11.57 -5.84 -26.48
N VAL A 101 11.44 -6.76 -25.54
CA VAL A 101 11.04 -6.47 -24.16
C VAL A 101 12.09 -5.63 -23.46
N SER A 102 11.67 -4.62 -22.71
CA SER A 102 12.59 -3.76 -21.97
C SER A 102 13.34 -4.55 -20.87
N PRO A 103 14.66 -4.33 -20.69
CA PRO A 103 15.41 -4.92 -19.57
C PRO A 103 14.95 -4.40 -18.19
N PHE A 104 14.18 -3.33 -18.16
CA PHE A 104 13.66 -2.74 -16.92
C PHE A 104 12.32 -3.33 -16.45
N VAL A 105 11.69 -4.24 -17.20
CA VAL A 105 10.38 -4.81 -16.80
C VAL A 105 10.46 -5.44 -15.41
N VAL A 106 11.40 -6.35 -15.18
CA VAL A 106 11.52 -7.01 -13.87
C VAL A 106 11.77 -6.00 -12.73
N PRO A 107 12.79 -5.10 -12.81
CA PRO A 107 13.00 -4.13 -11.75
C PRO A 107 11.92 -3.05 -11.63
N MET A 108 10.95 -2.97 -12.54
CA MET A 108 9.78 -2.08 -12.41
C MET A 108 8.54 -2.83 -11.91
N MET A 109 8.47 -4.14 -12.15
CA MET A 109 7.27 -4.94 -11.92
C MET A 109 7.19 -5.52 -10.50
N ILE A 110 8.31 -5.96 -9.92
CA ILE A 110 8.32 -6.66 -8.64
C ILE A 110 7.89 -5.76 -7.48
N SER A 111 7.13 -6.34 -6.53
CA SER A 111 6.49 -5.59 -5.44
C SER A 111 7.48 -4.87 -4.52
N ASN A 112 8.61 -5.50 -4.20
CA ASN A 112 9.62 -4.93 -3.29
C ASN A 112 10.39 -3.73 -3.85
N ILE A 113 10.22 -3.41 -5.15
CA ILE A 113 10.96 -2.31 -5.77
C ILE A 113 10.53 -0.93 -5.25
N ALA A 114 9.31 -0.81 -4.71
CA ALA A 114 8.87 0.41 -4.07
C ALA A 114 9.76 0.74 -2.85
N ALA A 115 9.95 -0.23 -1.95
CA ALA A 115 10.86 -0.10 -0.80
C ALA A 115 12.29 0.21 -1.25
N GLY A 116 12.79 -0.50 -2.28
CA GLY A 116 14.13 -0.29 -2.82
C GLY A 116 14.33 1.10 -3.43
N ASN A 117 13.38 1.61 -4.21
CA ASN A 117 13.47 2.97 -4.77
C ASN A 117 13.39 4.06 -3.70
N VAL A 118 12.55 3.88 -2.68
CA VAL A 118 12.51 4.77 -1.51
C VAL A 118 13.85 4.77 -0.79
N ALA A 119 14.44 3.60 -0.53
CA ALA A 119 15.76 3.49 0.08
C ALA A 119 16.84 4.23 -0.73
N ILE A 120 16.86 4.06 -2.06
CA ILE A 120 17.80 4.75 -2.95
C ILE A 120 17.58 6.28 -2.92
N GLN A 121 16.33 6.72 -3.02
CA GLN A 121 15.99 8.14 -3.12
C GLN A 121 16.38 8.94 -1.87
N PHE A 122 16.26 8.32 -0.69
CA PHE A 122 16.49 8.97 0.59
C PHE A 122 17.79 8.54 1.29
N GLY A 123 18.57 7.64 0.69
CA GLY A 123 19.84 7.18 1.24
C GLY A 123 19.69 6.26 2.46
N LEU A 124 18.57 5.54 2.58
CA LEU A 124 18.26 4.64 3.69
C LEU A 124 18.98 3.31 3.47
N LYS A 125 19.89 2.95 4.37
CA LYS A 125 20.76 1.77 4.23
C LYS A 125 20.45 0.66 5.21
N GLY A 126 19.45 0.85 6.07
CA GLY A 126 18.96 -0.17 6.98
C GLY A 126 18.18 -1.27 6.26
N LYS A 127 17.42 -2.05 7.01
CA LYS A 127 16.57 -3.12 6.49
C LYS A 127 15.61 -2.58 5.42
N SER A 128 15.58 -3.21 4.25
CA SER A 128 14.65 -2.85 3.16
C SER A 128 13.90 -4.09 2.72
N ILE A 129 12.60 -4.15 3.03
CA ILE A 129 11.74 -5.31 2.78
C ILE A 129 10.37 -4.89 2.24
N ASP A 130 9.67 -5.86 1.68
CA ASP A 130 8.29 -5.81 1.26
C ASP A 130 7.52 -6.95 1.95
N VAL A 131 6.30 -6.69 2.38
CA VAL A 131 5.40 -7.70 2.90
C VAL A 131 4.21 -7.80 1.97
N VAL A 132 3.99 -8.99 1.41
CA VAL A 132 2.91 -9.25 0.46
C VAL A 132 1.84 -10.13 1.13
N THR A 133 0.75 -9.51 1.55
CA THR A 133 -0.39 -10.15 2.19
C THR A 133 -1.71 -9.59 1.65
N ALA A 134 -1.78 -9.44 0.31
CA ALA A 134 -2.92 -8.87 -0.40
C ALA A 134 -3.33 -7.50 0.20
N CYS A 135 -4.60 -7.29 0.54
CA CYS A 135 -5.10 -6.03 1.10
C CYS A 135 -4.45 -5.66 2.45
N ALA A 136 -3.89 -6.62 3.18
CA ALA A 136 -3.21 -6.41 4.45
C ALA A 136 -1.73 -6.00 4.30
N SER A 137 -1.16 -5.96 3.07
CA SER A 137 0.27 -5.72 2.84
C SER A 137 0.78 -4.44 3.52
N GLY A 138 0.04 -3.34 3.41
CA GLY A 138 0.40 -2.08 4.06
C GLY A 138 0.38 -2.17 5.59
N THR A 139 -0.65 -2.77 6.18
CA THR A 139 -0.77 -2.96 7.63
C THR A 139 0.31 -3.89 8.16
N ASN A 140 0.56 -5.01 7.49
CA ASN A 140 1.62 -5.94 7.88
C ASN A 140 3.01 -5.30 7.73
N SER A 141 3.24 -4.48 6.69
CA SER A 141 4.49 -3.73 6.54
C SER A 141 4.74 -2.76 7.70
N ILE A 142 3.70 -2.06 8.17
CA ILE A 142 3.77 -1.21 9.37
C ILE A 142 4.06 -2.06 10.61
N GLY A 143 3.42 -3.22 10.76
CA GLY A 143 3.65 -4.13 11.89
C GLY A 143 5.06 -4.71 11.92
N GLU A 144 5.60 -5.12 10.77
CA GLU A 144 6.98 -5.62 10.66
C GLU A 144 8.03 -4.51 10.88
N ALA A 145 7.74 -3.29 10.44
CA ALA A 145 8.55 -2.12 10.75
C ALA A 145 8.56 -1.81 12.26
N PHE A 146 7.40 -1.88 12.91
CA PHE A 146 7.27 -1.75 14.37
C PHE A 146 8.12 -2.81 15.09
N ARG A 147 8.04 -4.09 14.70
CA ARG A 147 8.88 -5.15 15.28
C ARG A 147 10.37 -4.90 15.06
N THR A 148 10.75 -4.41 13.89
CA THR A 148 12.16 -4.09 13.59
C THR A 148 12.72 -3.05 14.56
N ILE A 149 11.94 -2.00 14.88
CA ILE A 149 12.33 -0.99 15.87
C ILE A 149 12.30 -1.58 17.29
N GLN A 150 11.26 -2.33 17.64
CA GLN A 150 11.10 -2.94 18.96
C GLN A 150 12.25 -3.90 19.31
N TYR A 151 12.79 -4.62 18.33
CA TYR A 151 13.95 -5.50 18.48
C TYR A 151 15.29 -4.76 18.49
N GLY A 152 15.29 -3.45 18.23
CA GLY A 152 16.49 -2.63 18.19
C GLY A 152 17.31 -2.78 16.92
N ASP A 153 16.74 -3.36 15.85
CA ASP A 153 17.40 -3.52 14.54
C ASP A 153 17.46 -2.20 13.75
N ALA A 154 16.52 -1.27 14.01
CA ALA A 154 16.49 0.06 13.41
C ALA A 154 16.00 1.10 14.44
N ASP A 155 16.37 2.36 14.25
CA ASP A 155 15.84 3.48 15.03
C ASP A 155 14.65 4.13 14.31
N VAL A 156 14.64 4.08 12.96
CA VAL A 156 13.58 4.63 12.12
C VAL A 156 13.23 3.67 10.98
N MET A 157 11.94 3.55 10.71
CA MET A 157 11.43 2.79 9.57
C MET A 157 10.42 3.62 8.76
N VAL A 158 10.67 3.75 7.46
CA VAL A 158 9.68 4.25 6.49
C VAL A 158 8.77 3.09 6.13
N ALA A 159 7.51 3.14 6.53
CA ALA A 159 6.59 2.00 6.43
C ALA A 159 5.24 2.38 5.82
N GLY A 160 4.59 1.40 5.19
CA GLY A 160 3.26 1.61 4.62
C GLY A 160 2.97 0.68 3.45
N GLY A 161 2.16 1.18 2.51
CA GLY A 161 1.79 0.42 1.32
C GLY A 161 1.54 1.32 0.12
N CYS A 162 1.62 0.72 -1.06
CA CYS A 162 1.34 1.39 -2.33
C CYS A 162 0.78 0.40 -3.35
N GLU A 163 -0.14 0.87 -4.21
CA GLU A 163 -0.72 0.05 -5.26
C GLU A 163 -1.14 0.90 -6.46
N ALA A 164 -1.07 0.34 -7.68
CA ALA A 164 -1.56 0.94 -8.91
C ALA A 164 -2.10 -0.15 -9.85
N ALA A 165 -3.18 -0.82 -9.41
CA ALA A 165 -3.76 -1.97 -10.11
C ALA A 165 -4.95 -1.62 -11.01
N VAL A 166 -5.24 -0.31 -11.25
CA VAL A 166 -6.28 0.13 -12.18
C VAL A 166 -5.78 -0.03 -13.61
N THR A 167 -5.80 -1.27 -14.08
CA THR A 167 -5.34 -1.68 -15.43
C THR A 167 -6.35 -2.63 -16.07
N PRO A 168 -6.29 -2.87 -17.39
CA PRO A 168 -7.12 -3.86 -18.07
C PRO A 168 -7.13 -5.24 -17.38
N ILE A 169 -5.95 -5.80 -17.06
CA ILE A 169 -5.85 -7.08 -16.35
C ILE A 169 -6.41 -6.94 -14.93
N GLY A 170 -6.05 -5.89 -14.20
CA GLY A 170 -6.51 -5.66 -12.84
C GLY A 170 -8.03 -5.65 -12.74
N ILE A 171 -8.71 -4.86 -13.57
CA ILE A 171 -10.18 -4.81 -13.60
C ILE A 171 -10.77 -6.16 -14.04
N SER A 172 -10.25 -6.77 -15.13
CA SER A 172 -10.78 -8.05 -15.62
C SER A 172 -10.71 -9.17 -14.58
N THR A 173 -9.58 -9.28 -13.86
CA THR A 173 -9.38 -10.36 -12.90
C THR A 173 -10.27 -10.20 -11.67
N PHE A 174 -10.43 -8.99 -11.15
CA PHE A 174 -11.34 -8.74 -10.02
C PHE A 174 -12.82 -8.78 -10.44
N ASP A 175 -13.18 -8.39 -11.67
CA ASP A 175 -14.52 -8.60 -12.24
C ASP A 175 -14.86 -10.10 -12.36
N SER A 176 -13.88 -10.93 -12.75
CA SER A 176 -14.05 -12.39 -12.83
C SER A 176 -14.28 -13.04 -11.46
N LEU A 177 -13.74 -12.43 -10.39
CA LEU A 177 -14.01 -12.83 -9.01
C LEU A 177 -15.35 -12.31 -8.49
N THR A 178 -16.08 -11.51 -9.28
CA THR A 178 -17.30 -10.80 -8.85
C THR A 178 -17.10 -9.95 -7.61
N ALA A 179 -15.89 -9.41 -7.44
CA ALA A 179 -15.49 -8.68 -6.24
C ALA A 179 -15.67 -7.15 -6.37
N LEU A 180 -15.72 -6.63 -7.63
CA LEU A 180 -15.86 -5.20 -7.88
C LEU A 180 -17.32 -4.76 -7.83
N THR A 181 -17.51 -3.49 -7.47
CA THR A 181 -18.84 -2.87 -7.47
C THR A 181 -19.49 -2.90 -8.87
N SER A 182 -20.76 -3.22 -8.90
CA SER A 182 -21.60 -3.10 -10.07
C SER A 182 -22.36 -1.76 -10.16
N SER A 183 -22.20 -0.89 -9.15
CA SER A 183 -22.83 0.43 -9.14
C SER A 183 -22.25 1.33 -10.22
N THR A 184 -23.13 2.13 -10.83
CA THR A 184 -22.77 3.23 -11.74
C THR A 184 -22.90 4.60 -11.08
N ASP A 185 -23.34 4.65 -9.84
CA ASP A 185 -23.45 5.85 -9.02
C ASP A 185 -22.18 6.02 -8.15
N PRO A 186 -21.36 7.06 -8.38
CA PRO A 186 -20.16 7.29 -7.59
C PRO A 186 -20.41 7.48 -6.10
N ASP A 187 -21.56 8.03 -5.72
CA ASP A 187 -21.92 8.25 -4.31
C ASP A 187 -22.36 6.97 -3.59
N ARG A 188 -22.64 5.90 -4.33
CA ARG A 188 -23.09 4.62 -3.80
C ARG A 188 -22.24 3.41 -4.23
N CYS A 189 -21.10 3.63 -4.86
CA CYS A 189 -20.25 2.53 -5.33
C CYS A 189 -19.44 1.87 -4.21
N SER A 190 -19.19 2.56 -3.10
CA SER A 190 -18.53 2.00 -1.91
C SER A 190 -19.37 2.36 -0.67
N ILE A 191 -20.14 1.41 -0.20
CA ILE A 191 -21.10 1.53 0.92
C ILE A 191 -20.92 0.36 1.90
N PRO A 192 -19.75 0.29 2.60
CA PRO A 192 -19.46 -0.80 3.52
C PRO A 192 -20.57 -1.02 4.54
N PHE A 193 -20.91 -2.28 4.80
CA PHE A 193 -21.97 -2.73 5.72
C PHE A 193 -23.41 -2.41 5.30
N ASP A 194 -23.64 -1.66 4.22
CA ASP A 194 -24.97 -1.44 3.67
C ASP A 194 -25.51 -2.74 3.04
N LYS A 195 -26.83 -2.99 3.15
CA LYS A 195 -27.47 -4.18 2.56
C LYS A 195 -27.44 -4.20 1.04
N ASP A 196 -27.35 -3.03 0.40
CA ASP A 196 -27.35 -2.87 -1.05
C ASP A 196 -25.91 -2.81 -1.64
N ARG A 197 -24.88 -3.10 -0.83
CA ARG A 197 -23.50 -3.14 -1.31
C ARG A 197 -23.30 -4.21 -2.38
N SER A 198 -22.44 -3.95 -3.34
CA SER A 198 -22.26 -4.84 -4.52
C SER A 198 -20.83 -5.19 -4.85
N GLY A 199 -19.87 -4.83 -4.02
CA GLY A 199 -18.45 -5.06 -4.24
C GLY A 199 -17.61 -3.84 -3.88
N PHE A 200 -16.28 -3.97 -3.94
CA PHE A 200 -15.37 -2.87 -3.65
C PHE A 200 -15.06 -2.02 -4.89
N VAL A 201 -14.58 -0.81 -4.66
CA VAL A 201 -14.04 0.06 -5.70
C VAL A 201 -12.52 -0.12 -5.76
N LEU A 202 -11.99 -0.57 -6.89
CA LEU A 202 -10.54 -0.67 -7.06
C LEU A 202 -9.91 0.73 -7.03
N GLY A 203 -8.94 0.92 -6.14
CA GLY A 203 -8.22 2.16 -5.97
C GLY A 203 -6.74 2.04 -6.30
N GLU A 204 -6.10 3.19 -6.42
CA GLU A 204 -4.63 3.31 -6.49
C GLU A 204 -4.15 4.41 -5.54
N GLY A 205 -2.90 4.31 -5.10
CA GLY A 205 -2.30 5.31 -4.22
C GLY A 205 -1.17 4.77 -3.38
N ALA A 206 -0.73 5.56 -2.42
CA ALA A 206 0.21 5.16 -1.39
C ALA A 206 -0.10 5.86 -0.06
N GLY A 207 0.13 5.15 1.04
CA GLY A 207 0.12 5.68 2.39
C GLY A 207 1.41 5.31 3.10
N ILE A 208 2.17 6.31 3.54
CA ILE A 208 3.47 6.13 4.18
C ILE A 208 3.49 6.83 5.53
N VAL A 209 4.03 6.16 6.53
CA VAL A 209 4.30 6.68 7.86
C VAL A 209 5.78 6.54 8.19
N ILE A 210 6.29 7.45 9.02
CA ILE A 210 7.61 7.32 9.65
C ILE A 210 7.39 6.75 11.04
N LEU A 211 7.85 5.53 11.28
CA LEU A 211 7.93 4.94 12.60
C LEU A 211 9.32 5.22 13.17
N GLU A 212 9.38 5.60 14.43
CA GLU A 212 10.63 6.01 15.07
C GLU A 212 10.64 5.53 16.51
N GLU A 213 11.80 5.14 17.01
CA GLU A 213 12.00 4.81 18.42
C GLU A 213 11.67 6.04 19.26
N LEU A 214 10.95 5.85 20.36
CA LEU A 214 10.34 6.94 21.13
C LEU A 214 11.36 7.93 21.70
N GLU A 215 12.44 7.42 22.31
CA GLU A 215 13.46 8.29 22.90
C GLU A 215 14.30 9.00 21.82
N HIS A 216 14.52 8.35 20.68
CA HIS A 216 15.13 8.96 19.51
C HIS A 216 14.27 10.14 19.01
N ALA A 217 12.96 9.94 18.84
CA ALA A 217 12.01 10.97 18.42
C ALA A 217 11.99 12.16 19.41
N LYS A 218 11.95 11.88 20.71
CA LYS A 218 11.98 12.89 21.76
C LYS A 218 13.29 13.69 21.77
N ALA A 219 14.43 13.01 21.60
CA ALA A 219 15.76 13.64 21.65
C ALA A 219 15.95 14.68 20.54
N ARG A 220 15.36 14.46 19.35
CA ARG A 220 15.39 15.43 18.26
C ARG A 220 14.20 16.41 18.25
N GLY A 221 13.29 16.32 19.22
CA GLY A 221 12.09 17.18 19.32
C GLY A 221 11.07 16.95 18.21
N ALA A 222 10.91 15.69 17.77
CA ALA A 222 9.96 15.33 16.72
C ALA A 222 8.51 15.61 17.14
N LYS A 223 7.68 15.96 16.16
CA LYS A 223 6.23 15.98 16.36
C LYS A 223 5.69 14.54 16.35
N ILE A 224 5.26 14.07 17.51
CA ILE A 224 4.70 12.73 17.66
C ILE A 224 3.18 12.80 17.51
N TYR A 225 2.61 12.08 16.56
CA TYR A 225 1.16 12.00 16.34
C TYR A 225 0.49 10.98 17.24
N ALA A 226 1.12 9.82 17.42
CA ALA A 226 0.62 8.71 18.21
C ALA A 226 1.75 7.73 18.55
N GLU A 227 1.51 6.84 19.50
CA GLU A 227 2.34 5.67 19.76
C GLU A 227 1.71 4.45 19.08
N LEU A 228 2.49 3.69 18.32
CA LEU A 228 2.12 2.36 17.84
C LEU A 228 2.49 1.37 18.96
N SER A 229 1.48 0.90 19.68
CA SER A 229 1.66 0.16 20.92
C SER A 229 1.61 -1.35 20.75
N GLY A 230 0.99 -1.87 19.69
CA GLY A 230 0.87 -3.30 19.48
C GLY A 230 0.54 -3.70 18.06
N TYR A 231 0.92 -4.93 17.71
CA TYR A 231 0.67 -5.53 16.40
C TYR A 231 0.19 -6.98 16.57
N GLY A 232 -0.85 -7.33 15.83
CA GLY A 232 -1.39 -8.68 15.79
C GLY A 232 -1.74 -9.11 14.38
N CYS A 233 -1.52 -10.37 14.08
CA CYS A 233 -1.91 -10.99 12.82
C CYS A 233 -2.40 -12.43 13.06
N SER A 234 -3.16 -12.93 12.11
CA SER A 234 -3.71 -14.28 12.08
C SER A 234 -3.98 -14.72 10.64
N SER A 235 -4.38 -15.95 10.45
CA SER A 235 -4.85 -16.50 9.19
C SER A 235 -6.07 -17.37 9.47
N ASP A 236 -7.09 -17.28 8.62
CA ASP A 236 -8.31 -18.09 8.74
C ASP A 236 -8.04 -19.58 8.44
N ALA A 237 -7.05 -19.89 7.60
CA ALA A 237 -6.76 -21.26 7.13
C ALA A 237 -8.02 -22.01 6.63
N HIS A 238 -8.96 -21.27 6.03
CA HIS A 238 -10.29 -21.74 5.66
C HIS A 238 -10.45 -21.88 4.14
N HIS A 239 -10.41 -20.77 3.40
CA HIS A 239 -10.64 -20.74 1.96
C HIS A 239 -9.70 -19.71 1.29
N ILE A 240 -9.44 -19.87 -0.03
CA ILE A 240 -8.47 -19.03 -0.75
C ILE A 240 -8.91 -17.55 -0.82
N THR A 241 -10.22 -17.26 -0.84
CA THR A 241 -10.77 -15.90 -1.00
C THR A 241 -11.89 -15.58 0.00
N ALA A 242 -12.68 -16.57 0.44
CA ALA A 242 -13.80 -16.33 1.34
C ALA A 242 -13.32 -16.30 2.80
N PRO A 243 -13.71 -15.28 3.58
CA PRO A 243 -13.44 -15.25 5.01
C PRO A 243 -14.20 -16.37 5.73
N GLU A 244 -13.68 -16.81 6.87
CA GLU A 244 -14.35 -17.76 7.75
C GLU A 244 -15.55 -17.07 8.41
N GLU A 245 -16.71 -17.74 8.41
CA GLU A 245 -18.01 -17.14 8.79
C GLU A 245 -18.10 -16.68 10.25
N SER A 246 -17.39 -17.35 11.18
CA SER A 246 -17.38 -16.97 12.59
C SER A 246 -16.65 -15.64 12.86
N GLY A 247 -15.76 -15.24 11.95
CA GLY A 247 -14.89 -14.08 12.14
C GLY A 247 -13.82 -14.28 13.21
N GLU A 248 -13.47 -15.53 13.56
CA GLU A 248 -12.47 -15.85 14.58
C GLU A 248 -11.09 -15.30 14.21
N GLY A 249 -10.67 -15.44 12.93
CA GLY A 249 -9.38 -14.95 12.46
C GLY A 249 -9.17 -13.46 12.77
N PRO A 250 -10.00 -12.54 12.26
CA PRO A 250 -9.90 -11.13 12.58
C PRO A 250 -10.00 -10.83 14.09
N ALA A 251 -10.86 -11.54 14.83
CA ALA A 251 -10.99 -11.37 16.27
C ALA A 251 -9.70 -11.72 17.02
N VAL A 252 -9.01 -12.80 16.61
CA VAL A 252 -7.70 -13.20 17.15
C VAL A 252 -6.64 -12.15 16.81
N ALA A 253 -6.58 -11.64 15.57
CA ALA A 253 -5.63 -10.61 15.19
C ALA A 253 -5.80 -9.35 16.04
N MET A 254 -7.04 -8.85 16.21
CA MET A 254 -7.34 -7.68 17.05
C MET A 254 -6.98 -7.92 18.52
N THR A 255 -7.37 -9.08 19.07
CA THR A 255 -7.07 -9.45 20.46
C THR A 255 -5.56 -9.53 20.70
N ASN A 256 -4.81 -10.11 19.75
CA ASN A 256 -3.36 -10.21 19.84
C ASN A 256 -2.70 -8.82 19.79
N ALA A 257 -3.19 -7.90 18.96
CA ALA A 257 -2.68 -6.52 18.91
C ALA A 257 -2.88 -5.79 20.25
N VAL A 258 -4.07 -5.90 20.86
CA VAL A 258 -4.38 -5.29 22.16
C VAL A 258 -3.54 -5.94 23.28
N LYS A 259 -3.38 -7.26 23.25
CA LYS A 259 -2.53 -7.98 24.20
C LYS A 259 -1.05 -7.57 24.07
N ASP A 260 -0.57 -7.44 22.86
CA ASP A 260 0.80 -6.98 22.56
C ASP A 260 1.05 -5.56 23.10
N ALA A 261 0.03 -4.70 23.01
CA ALA A 261 0.05 -3.36 23.60
C ALA A 261 -0.01 -3.35 25.14
N GLY A 262 -0.23 -4.49 25.79
CA GLY A 262 -0.40 -4.56 27.25
C GLY A 262 -1.69 -3.91 27.77
N LEU A 263 -2.70 -3.77 26.91
CA LEU A 263 -3.95 -3.08 27.23
C LEU A 263 -5.12 -4.07 27.41
N PRO A 264 -6.15 -3.71 28.18
CA PRO A 264 -7.41 -4.45 28.23
C PRO A 264 -8.24 -4.18 26.96
N LEU A 265 -9.13 -5.11 26.58
CA LEU A 265 -9.94 -4.97 25.34
C LEU A 265 -10.88 -3.77 25.36
N ASP A 266 -11.37 -3.38 26.52
CA ASP A 266 -12.26 -2.22 26.72
C ASP A 266 -11.54 -0.85 26.60
N ALA A 267 -10.21 -0.85 26.49
CA ALA A 267 -9.44 0.36 26.14
C ALA A 267 -9.63 0.77 24.67
N VAL A 268 -10.10 -0.13 23.80
CA VAL A 268 -10.32 0.15 22.37
C VAL A 268 -11.55 1.03 22.21
N GLN A 269 -11.36 2.26 21.72
CA GLN A 269 -12.43 3.23 21.51
C GLN A 269 -12.89 3.32 20.05
N TYR A 270 -12.08 2.90 19.11
CA TYR A 270 -12.36 2.99 17.68
C TYR A 270 -11.70 1.84 16.90
N ILE A 271 -12.43 1.30 15.94
CA ILE A 271 -11.92 0.29 14.99
C ILE A 271 -12.09 0.84 13.58
N ASN A 272 -10.98 0.99 12.86
CA ASN A 272 -11.01 1.21 11.42
C ASN A 272 -11.11 -0.15 10.73
N ALA A 273 -12.31 -0.53 10.32
CA ALA A 273 -12.57 -1.81 9.69
C ALA A 273 -12.02 -1.85 8.25
N HIS A 274 -11.75 -3.06 7.75
CA HIS A 274 -11.41 -3.25 6.34
C HIS A 274 -12.49 -2.70 5.40
N GLY A 275 -13.77 -2.96 5.69
CA GLY A 275 -14.91 -2.25 5.11
C GLY A 275 -14.91 -2.17 3.60
N THR A 276 -14.76 -3.30 2.90
CA THR A 276 -14.59 -3.37 1.43
C THR A 276 -15.83 -3.05 0.62
N SER A 277 -17.02 -3.14 1.22
CA SER A 277 -18.30 -3.09 0.47
C SER A 277 -18.59 -4.37 -0.36
N THR A 278 -17.86 -5.45 -0.11
CA THR A 278 -18.19 -6.80 -0.63
C THR A 278 -19.20 -7.51 0.24
#